data_ec598c509be29cfdfc9ee9798cd9f032
#
_entry.id   ec598c509be29cfdfc9ee9798cd9f032
#
_cell.length_a   1.000
_cell.length_b   1.000
_cell.length_c   1.000
_cell.angle_alpha   90.00
_cell.angle_beta   90.00
_cell.angle_gamma   90.00
#
_symmetry.space_group_name_H-M   'P 1'
#
loop_
_entity.id
_entity.type
_entity.pdbx_description
1 polymer ?
#
loop_
_entity_poly.entity_id
_entity_poly.type
_entity_poly.pdbx_seq_one_letter_code
_entity_poly.pdbx_strand_id
1 'polypeptide(L)'
;MAFLLKGARVVDPQLNLDAVMDVRIEGETIAEVAATVAPQEGDTVIDAKGKVLAPGLVDMHVHFRDPGFEYKETIETGSRAAVHGGFTDVATMPNTNPVTDNGPAVRFQIDRGNEVGLIHVRPMGALTKGSKGQELAEIGNMVDEGASAFSDDGHGVQSAGMMRTVMEYVSQFDRVVAAHCEIESISAGGVVNEGRASTRLGMFGWPALGEELEISRDIDLCRLTGCPLHICHISTGRGAELVRAAKKEGLPVTAEVCPHHLFLSEDDITDTYNTNLKMNPPLRTAEDALALQAAVADGTVDCIVTDHAPHATHEKDCEWEISYFGCIGLETSLPLMITNMVRTNKLSYTGLVRAMAVNPRRILRLEPVKIAAGYKADLTLFDPEKKVQITPEYFESKSKNSAFIGAELYGVATDVFVDGKRVLANEVVVPGGEK
;
A
#
# COMPACT_ATOMS: atom_id res chain seq x y z
N MET A 1 -6.31 11.21 28.96
CA MET A 1 -4.85 11.44 29.07
C MET A 1 -4.40 12.15 27.81
N ALA A 2 -3.29 12.89 27.89
CA ALA A 2 -2.71 13.50 26.71
C ALA A 2 -1.33 12.89 26.44
N PHE A 3 -0.94 12.81 25.18
CA PHE A 3 0.43 12.45 24.78
C PHE A 3 1.17 13.71 24.35
N LEU A 4 2.40 13.87 24.81
CA LEU A 4 3.27 14.95 24.41
C LEU A 4 4.55 14.39 23.79
N LEU A 5 4.64 14.46 22.44
CA LEU A 5 5.82 14.07 21.68
C LEU A 5 6.81 15.24 21.68
N LYS A 6 8.02 15.02 22.22
CA LYS A 6 9.05 16.05 22.42
C LYS A 6 10.18 15.95 21.43
N GLY A 7 10.39 17.01 20.65
CA GLY A 7 11.57 17.19 19.80
C GLY A 7 11.57 16.32 18.55
N ALA A 8 10.41 15.92 18.02
CA ALA A 8 10.30 15.20 16.76
C ALA A 8 10.65 16.10 15.56
N ARG A 9 11.32 15.56 14.53
CA ARG A 9 11.31 16.17 13.22
C ARG A 9 9.94 15.95 12.59
N VAL A 10 9.10 16.98 12.62
CA VAL A 10 7.76 16.95 12.03
C VAL A 10 7.87 17.20 10.53
N VAL A 11 7.34 16.24 9.73
CA VAL A 11 7.35 16.32 8.27
C VAL A 11 5.91 16.23 7.77
N ASP A 12 5.37 17.35 7.27
CA ASP A 12 4.04 17.40 6.65
C ASP A 12 4.09 18.20 5.33
N PRO A 13 4.06 17.48 4.19
CA PRO A 13 4.08 18.14 2.88
C PRO A 13 2.90 19.07 2.60
N GLN A 14 1.75 18.86 3.25
CA GLN A 14 0.53 19.66 3.07
C GLN A 14 0.66 21.06 3.72
N LEU A 15 1.54 21.17 4.71
CA LEU A 15 1.83 22.41 5.43
C LEU A 15 3.18 23.02 5.02
N ASN A 16 3.90 22.41 4.08
CA ASN A 16 5.30 22.70 3.79
C ASN A 16 6.17 22.69 5.06
N LEU A 17 5.89 21.79 5.98
CA LEU A 17 6.54 21.68 7.27
C LEU A 17 7.60 20.58 7.25
N ASP A 18 8.83 20.93 7.63
CA ASP A 18 9.95 20.02 7.91
C ASP A 18 10.82 20.71 8.98
N ALA A 19 10.48 20.52 10.24
CA ALA A 19 11.14 21.20 11.36
C ALA A 19 11.04 20.37 12.65
N VAL A 20 11.97 20.64 13.59
CA VAL A 20 11.90 20.03 14.92
C VAL A 20 10.87 20.76 15.76
N MET A 21 9.86 20.02 16.25
CA MET A 21 8.73 20.55 17.00
C MET A 21 8.26 19.58 18.09
N ASP A 22 7.51 20.10 19.04
CA ASP A 22 6.72 19.33 19.99
C ASP A 22 5.28 19.25 19.51
N VAL A 23 4.65 18.09 19.71
CA VAL A 23 3.25 17.84 19.33
C VAL A 23 2.49 17.25 20.52
N ARG A 24 1.38 17.91 20.89
CA ARG A 24 0.47 17.46 21.95
C ARG A 24 -0.79 16.87 21.33
N ILE A 25 -1.15 15.67 21.78
CA ILE A 25 -2.38 14.97 21.41
C ILE A 25 -3.31 14.93 22.62
N GLU A 26 -4.57 15.35 22.44
CA GLU A 26 -5.62 15.27 23.46
C GLU A 26 -6.88 14.65 22.86
N GLY A 27 -7.36 13.56 23.49
CA GLY A 27 -8.48 12.80 22.92
C GLY A 27 -8.12 12.29 21.51
N GLU A 28 -8.95 12.58 20.53
CA GLU A 28 -8.79 12.12 19.14
C GLU A 28 -8.02 13.11 18.25
N THR A 29 -7.61 14.27 18.80
CA THR A 29 -7.08 15.37 17.98
C THR A 29 -5.72 15.87 18.45
N ILE A 30 -5.02 16.51 17.53
CA ILE A 30 -3.82 17.30 17.85
C ILE A 30 -4.28 18.59 18.53
N ALA A 31 -3.85 18.80 19.77
CA ALA A 31 -4.19 19.98 20.56
C ALA A 31 -3.23 21.15 20.30
N GLU A 32 -1.93 20.87 20.18
CA GLU A 32 -0.90 21.89 20.02
C GLU A 32 0.30 21.39 19.21
N VAL A 33 0.85 22.26 18.36
CA VAL A 33 2.10 22.05 17.62
C VAL A 33 2.93 23.31 17.76
N ALA A 34 4.10 23.21 18.40
CA ALA A 34 4.98 24.37 18.61
C ALA A 34 6.46 23.93 18.72
N ALA A 35 7.38 24.88 18.59
CA ALA A 35 8.82 24.60 18.78
C ALA A 35 9.13 24.03 20.17
N THR A 36 8.33 24.41 21.17
CA THR A 36 8.40 23.87 22.53
C THR A 36 7.03 23.94 23.19
N VAL A 37 6.56 22.81 23.71
CA VAL A 37 5.32 22.68 24.49
C VAL A 37 5.68 22.26 25.91
N ALA A 38 5.19 22.98 26.91
CA ALA A 38 5.42 22.63 28.30
C ALA A 38 4.58 21.40 28.69
N PRO A 39 5.19 20.39 29.35
CA PRO A 39 4.41 19.28 29.90
C PRO A 39 3.39 19.77 30.91
N GLN A 40 2.21 19.15 30.90
CA GLN A 40 1.15 19.37 31.86
C GLN A 40 0.99 18.17 32.79
N GLU A 41 0.34 18.36 33.93
CA GLU A 41 0.05 17.25 34.83
C GLU A 41 -0.86 16.22 34.13
N GLY A 42 -0.46 14.96 34.18
CA GLY A 42 -1.17 13.85 33.52
C GLY A 42 -0.76 13.56 32.10
N ASP A 43 0.25 14.29 31.52
CA ASP A 43 0.80 13.97 30.21
C ASP A 43 1.65 12.70 30.24
N THR A 44 1.46 11.86 29.23
CA THR A 44 2.46 10.86 28.86
C THR A 44 3.45 11.51 27.90
N VAL A 45 4.66 11.79 28.40
CA VAL A 45 5.72 12.42 27.60
C VAL A 45 6.52 11.36 26.84
N ILE A 46 6.60 11.51 25.52
CA ILE A 46 7.34 10.62 24.61
C ILE A 46 8.55 11.39 24.08
N ASP A 47 9.77 10.88 24.33
CA ASP A 47 10.99 11.43 23.73
C ASP A 47 11.07 11.02 22.25
N ALA A 48 10.90 12.01 21.38
CA ALA A 48 10.91 11.83 19.93
C ALA A 48 12.14 12.46 19.25
N LYS A 49 13.19 12.79 20.04
CA LYS A 49 14.42 13.34 19.48
C LYS A 49 15.09 12.36 18.50
N GLY A 50 15.45 12.88 17.34
CA GLY A 50 16.05 12.08 16.28
C GLY A 50 15.06 11.26 15.46
N LYS A 51 13.81 11.18 15.91
CA LYS A 51 12.72 10.50 15.18
C LYS A 51 11.98 11.48 14.27
N VAL A 52 11.28 10.92 13.29
CA VAL A 52 10.43 11.64 12.34
C VAL A 52 8.97 11.38 12.67
N LEU A 53 8.19 12.44 12.81
CA LEU A 53 6.73 12.40 12.96
C LEU A 53 6.09 12.82 11.65
N ALA A 54 5.20 11.98 11.12
CA ALA A 54 4.45 12.20 9.89
C ALA A 54 2.95 12.00 10.13
N PRO A 55 2.07 12.54 9.25
CA PRO A 55 0.71 12.03 9.14
C PRO A 55 0.73 10.51 8.97
N GLY A 56 -0.25 9.82 9.52
CA GLY A 56 -0.33 8.36 9.50
C GLY A 56 -0.18 7.80 8.09
N LEU A 57 0.66 6.77 7.96
CA LEU A 57 0.88 6.11 6.67
C LEU A 57 -0.40 5.41 6.20
N VAL A 58 -0.61 5.38 4.89
CA VAL A 58 -1.77 4.77 4.24
C VAL A 58 -1.27 3.80 3.18
N ASP A 59 -1.69 2.55 3.28
CA ASP A 59 -1.46 1.56 2.22
C ASP A 59 -2.76 1.32 1.45
N MET A 60 -2.76 1.68 0.19
CA MET A 60 -3.98 1.54 -0.61
C MET A 60 -4.08 0.22 -1.38
N HIS A 61 -3.20 -0.76 -1.07
CA HIS A 61 -3.20 -2.06 -1.73
C HIS A 61 -2.75 -3.19 -0.79
N VAL A 62 -3.72 -3.84 -0.11
CA VAL A 62 -3.45 -4.98 0.77
C VAL A 62 -4.51 -6.08 0.64
N HIS A 63 -4.13 -7.32 0.95
CA HIS A 63 -4.99 -8.49 0.92
C HIS A 63 -5.13 -9.10 2.31
N PHE A 64 -6.14 -8.71 3.07
CA PHE A 64 -6.36 -9.25 4.42
C PHE A 64 -7.03 -10.62 4.45
N ARG A 65 -7.42 -11.16 3.26
CA ARG A 65 -7.90 -12.53 3.12
C ARG A 65 -9.18 -12.88 3.89
N ASP A 66 -9.77 -11.94 4.60
CA ASP A 66 -10.94 -12.08 5.45
C ASP A 66 -12.10 -11.25 4.85
N PRO A 67 -13.21 -11.90 4.45
CA PRO A 67 -13.60 -13.29 4.73
C PRO A 67 -13.05 -14.31 3.72
N GLY A 68 -12.99 -15.57 4.17
CA GLY A 68 -12.92 -16.77 3.34
C GLY A 68 -11.55 -17.43 3.21
N PHE A 69 -10.47 -16.72 3.58
CA PHE A 69 -9.10 -17.25 3.55
C PHE A 69 -8.35 -16.93 4.85
N GLU A 70 -9.06 -16.92 5.98
CA GLU A 70 -8.56 -16.52 7.30
C GLU A 70 -7.39 -17.39 7.79
N TYR A 71 -7.18 -18.55 7.16
CA TYR A 71 -6.02 -19.39 7.43
C TYR A 71 -4.69 -18.75 6.97
N LYS A 72 -4.74 -17.83 5.99
CA LYS A 72 -3.59 -17.05 5.50
C LYS A 72 -3.39 -15.77 6.32
N GLU A 73 -4.45 -14.99 6.49
CA GLU A 73 -4.47 -13.72 7.22
C GLU A 73 -5.88 -13.41 7.67
N THR A 74 -6.05 -12.59 8.71
CA THR A 74 -7.33 -12.03 9.14
C THR A 74 -7.25 -10.51 9.19
N ILE A 75 -8.38 -9.83 9.25
CA ILE A 75 -8.41 -8.37 9.48
C ILE A 75 -7.65 -8.00 10.76
N GLU A 76 -7.71 -8.84 11.81
CA GLU A 76 -6.97 -8.61 13.06
C GLU A 76 -5.45 -8.73 12.86
N THR A 77 -4.96 -9.83 12.28
CA THR A 77 -3.51 -10.04 12.13
C THR A 77 -2.91 -9.12 11.09
N GLY A 78 -3.64 -8.80 10.00
CA GLY A 78 -3.26 -7.79 9.04
C GLY A 78 -3.23 -6.37 9.63
N SER A 79 -4.18 -6.04 10.53
CA SER A 79 -4.16 -4.77 11.25
C SER A 79 -2.96 -4.65 12.20
N ARG A 80 -2.56 -5.73 12.84
CA ARG A 80 -1.33 -5.77 13.67
C ARG A 80 -0.09 -5.52 12.81
N ALA A 81 0.01 -6.19 11.66
CA ALA A 81 1.09 -5.99 10.70
C ALA A 81 1.11 -4.54 10.16
N ALA A 82 -0.04 -3.97 9.86
CA ALA A 82 -0.16 -2.59 9.41
C ALA A 82 0.36 -1.59 10.48
N VAL A 83 -0.09 -1.73 11.71
CA VAL A 83 0.36 -0.89 12.83
C VAL A 83 1.86 -1.04 13.05
N HIS A 84 2.40 -2.26 13.05
CA HIS A 84 3.83 -2.53 13.19
C HIS A 84 4.64 -1.90 12.04
N GLY A 85 4.09 -1.87 10.82
CA GLY A 85 4.66 -1.19 9.66
C GLY A 85 4.51 0.35 9.68
N GLY A 86 3.75 0.91 10.62
CA GLY A 86 3.53 2.36 10.75
C GLY A 86 2.27 2.87 10.05
N PHE A 87 1.38 2.01 9.57
CA PHE A 87 0.17 2.41 8.85
C PHE A 87 -1.01 2.66 9.82
N THR A 88 -1.80 3.69 9.51
CA THR A 88 -3.04 4.04 10.21
C THR A 88 -4.30 3.69 9.43
N ASP A 89 -4.18 3.61 8.11
CA ASP A 89 -5.25 3.23 7.18
C ASP A 89 -4.72 2.22 6.17
N VAL A 90 -5.56 1.27 5.80
CA VAL A 90 -5.28 0.35 4.67
C VAL A 90 -6.51 0.18 3.80
N ALA A 91 -6.33 0.09 2.48
CA ALA A 91 -7.40 -0.28 1.57
C ALA A 91 -7.27 -1.76 1.19
N THR A 92 -8.28 -2.54 1.54
CA THR A 92 -8.31 -3.99 1.30
C THR A 92 -8.88 -4.30 -0.07
N MET A 93 -8.16 -5.12 -0.85
CA MET A 93 -8.60 -5.56 -2.16
C MET A 93 -9.80 -6.51 -2.10
N PRO A 94 -10.67 -6.54 -3.13
CA PRO A 94 -11.95 -7.24 -3.09
C PRO A 94 -11.88 -8.75 -3.28
N ASN A 95 -10.70 -9.33 -3.55
CA ASN A 95 -10.51 -10.75 -3.87
C ASN A 95 -10.59 -11.68 -2.64
N THR A 96 -11.62 -11.49 -1.86
CA THR A 96 -12.04 -12.32 -0.72
C THR A 96 -12.96 -13.47 -1.20
N ASN A 97 -13.44 -14.31 -0.27
CA ASN A 97 -14.40 -15.35 -0.58
C ASN A 97 -15.55 -15.37 0.46
N PRO A 98 -16.75 -14.87 0.11
CA PRO A 98 -17.11 -14.35 -1.22
C PRO A 98 -16.35 -13.07 -1.59
N VAL A 99 -16.32 -12.76 -2.91
CA VAL A 99 -15.73 -11.51 -3.42
C VAL A 99 -16.50 -10.32 -2.84
N THR A 100 -15.81 -9.22 -2.55
CA THR A 100 -16.42 -7.98 -2.05
C THR A 100 -17.06 -7.22 -3.21
N ASP A 101 -18.18 -7.71 -3.74
CA ASP A 101 -18.90 -7.18 -4.90
C ASP A 101 -20.30 -6.61 -4.57
N ASN A 102 -20.61 -6.44 -3.30
CA ASN A 102 -21.89 -5.93 -2.80
C ASN A 102 -21.71 -5.16 -1.48
N GLY A 103 -22.73 -4.35 -1.10
CA GLY A 103 -22.68 -3.50 0.11
C GLY A 103 -22.43 -4.26 1.43
N PRO A 104 -23.16 -5.35 1.72
CA PRO A 104 -22.93 -6.14 2.94
C PRO A 104 -21.48 -6.65 3.10
N ALA A 105 -20.80 -7.01 2.02
CA ALA A 105 -19.41 -7.44 2.08
C ALA A 105 -18.45 -6.28 2.43
N VAL A 106 -18.71 -5.07 1.93
CA VAL A 106 -17.99 -3.85 2.31
C VAL A 106 -18.21 -3.56 3.80
N ARG A 107 -19.48 -3.54 4.24
CA ARG A 107 -19.84 -3.27 5.64
C ARG A 107 -19.16 -4.25 6.59
N PHE A 108 -19.15 -5.55 6.27
CA PHE A 108 -18.50 -6.58 7.09
C PHE A 108 -17.04 -6.23 7.38
N GLN A 109 -16.24 -5.85 6.38
CA GLN A 109 -14.83 -5.55 6.58
C GLN A 109 -14.62 -4.28 7.43
N ILE A 110 -15.46 -3.24 7.22
CA ILE A 110 -15.42 -2.01 8.02
C ILE A 110 -15.76 -2.31 9.48
N ASP A 111 -16.84 -3.03 9.72
CA ASP A 111 -17.30 -3.35 11.08
C ASP A 111 -16.26 -4.22 11.80
N ARG A 112 -15.69 -5.21 11.10
CA ARG A 112 -14.62 -6.05 11.66
C ARG A 112 -13.34 -5.24 11.96
N GLY A 113 -12.94 -4.31 11.07
CA GLY A 113 -11.84 -3.37 11.33
C GLY A 113 -12.08 -2.50 12.56
N ASN A 114 -13.30 -1.97 12.71
CA ASN A 114 -13.70 -1.17 13.86
C ASN A 114 -13.70 -1.98 15.17
N GLU A 115 -14.12 -3.25 15.15
CA GLU A 115 -14.04 -4.17 16.31
C GLU A 115 -12.59 -4.41 16.75
N VAL A 116 -11.67 -4.59 15.79
CA VAL A 116 -10.23 -4.72 16.07
C VAL A 116 -9.66 -3.44 16.63
N GLY A 117 -10.05 -2.29 16.09
CA GLY A 117 -9.75 -0.96 16.62
C GLY A 117 -8.28 -0.56 16.61
N LEU A 118 -7.47 -1.12 15.70
CA LEU A 118 -6.04 -0.81 15.55
C LEU A 118 -5.76 0.17 14.41
N ILE A 119 -6.51 0.05 13.30
CA ILE A 119 -6.36 0.88 12.09
C ILE A 119 -7.73 1.13 11.47
N HIS A 120 -7.77 2.04 10.52
CA HIS A 120 -8.94 2.22 9.65
C HIS A 120 -8.86 1.25 8.47
N VAL A 121 -9.79 0.31 8.36
CA VAL A 121 -9.95 -0.56 7.21
C VAL A 121 -10.87 0.11 6.20
N ARG A 122 -10.39 0.30 4.95
CA ARG A 122 -11.04 1.02 3.85
C ARG A 122 -11.27 0.07 2.67
N PRO A 123 -12.30 -0.78 2.67
CA PRO A 123 -12.45 -1.77 1.61
C PRO A 123 -12.59 -1.13 0.22
N MET A 124 -11.98 -1.76 -0.78
CA MET A 124 -12.31 -1.58 -2.18
C MET A 124 -13.41 -2.56 -2.56
N GLY A 125 -14.35 -2.12 -3.40
CA GLY A 125 -15.35 -2.98 -4.00
C GLY A 125 -14.86 -3.55 -5.33
N ALA A 126 -15.38 -4.71 -5.73
CA ALA A 126 -15.13 -5.25 -7.05
C ALA A 126 -15.78 -4.38 -8.15
N LEU A 127 -15.12 -4.29 -9.31
CA LEU A 127 -15.67 -3.63 -10.50
C LEU A 127 -16.79 -4.47 -11.12
N THR A 128 -16.58 -5.79 -11.13
CA THR A 128 -17.50 -6.74 -11.75
C THR A 128 -17.89 -7.84 -10.76
N LYS A 129 -19.08 -8.43 -10.97
CA LYS A 129 -19.57 -9.51 -10.10
C LYS A 129 -18.61 -10.69 -10.07
N GLY A 130 -18.18 -11.01 -8.85
CA GLY A 130 -17.22 -12.07 -8.61
C GLY A 130 -15.87 -11.83 -9.29
N SER A 131 -15.52 -10.59 -9.65
CA SER A 131 -14.32 -10.18 -10.40
C SER A 131 -14.15 -10.96 -11.72
N LYS A 132 -15.26 -11.21 -12.45
CA LYS A 132 -15.25 -12.04 -13.66
C LYS A 132 -15.18 -11.25 -14.97
N GLY A 133 -15.17 -9.91 -14.91
CA GLY A 133 -15.11 -9.05 -16.10
C GLY A 133 -16.33 -9.10 -17.01
N GLN A 134 -17.50 -9.60 -16.55
CA GLN A 134 -18.65 -9.89 -17.40
C GLN A 134 -19.89 -9.02 -17.09
N GLU A 135 -20.14 -8.72 -15.82
CA GLU A 135 -21.30 -7.99 -15.34
C GLU A 135 -20.85 -7.02 -14.24
N LEU A 136 -21.42 -5.79 -14.24
CA LEU A 136 -21.12 -4.80 -13.20
C LEU A 136 -21.48 -5.33 -11.80
N ALA A 137 -20.63 -5.07 -10.83
CA ALA A 137 -20.91 -5.26 -9.42
C ALA A 137 -21.91 -4.20 -8.91
N GLU A 138 -22.34 -4.33 -7.66
CA GLU A 138 -23.30 -3.41 -7.02
C GLU A 138 -22.62 -2.10 -6.54
N ILE A 139 -21.93 -1.40 -7.45
CA ILE A 139 -21.05 -0.26 -7.15
C ILE A 139 -21.77 0.80 -6.29
N GLY A 140 -23.00 1.20 -6.65
CA GLY A 140 -23.75 2.20 -5.87
C GLY A 140 -23.98 1.77 -4.43
N ASN A 141 -24.43 0.52 -4.19
CA ASN A 141 -24.61 -0.02 -2.85
C ASN A 141 -23.31 -0.08 -2.06
N MET A 142 -22.20 -0.44 -2.71
CA MET A 142 -20.87 -0.46 -2.07
C MET A 142 -20.39 0.94 -1.68
N VAL A 143 -20.69 1.96 -2.51
CA VAL A 143 -20.40 3.37 -2.17
C VAL A 143 -21.18 3.79 -0.92
N ASP A 144 -22.48 3.47 -0.86
CA ASP A 144 -23.34 3.81 0.29
C ASP A 144 -22.85 3.14 1.58
N GLU A 145 -22.24 1.96 1.48
CA GLU A 145 -21.64 1.23 2.61
C GLU A 145 -20.17 1.61 2.90
N GLY A 146 -19.59 2.54 2.13
CA GLY A 146 -18.29 3.13 2.42
C GLY A 146 -17.10 2.56 1.65
N ALA A 147 -17.33 1.92 0.50
CA ALA A 147 -16.22 1.52 -0.37
C ALA A 147 -15.35 2.71 -0.76
N SER A 148 -14.03 2.57 -0.60
CA SER A 148 -13.07 3.65 -0.84
C SER A 148 -12.70 3.83 -2.30
N ALA A 149 -12.64 2.73 -3.05
CA ALA A 149 -12.31 2.66 -4.47
C ALA A 149 -12.86 1.35 -5.06
N PHE A 150 -12.59 1.08 -6.35
CA PHE A 150 -13.06 -0.13 -7.03
C PHE A 150 -11.95 -0.79 -7.83
N SER A 151 -11.82 -2.11 -7.70
CA SER A 151 -10.81 -2.93 -8.39
C SER A 151 -11.33 -4.35 -8.63
N ASP A 152 -10.86 -5.00 -9.68
CA ASP A 152 -10.96 -6.46 -9.84
C ASP A 152 -9.57 -7.10 -9.61
N ASP A 153 -8.81 -6.56 -8.67
CA ASP A 153 -7.42 -6.91 -8.43
C ASP A 153 -7.15 -8.44 -8.40
N GLY A 154 -6.01 -8.79 -9.00
CA GLY A 154 -5.61 -10.15 -9.33
C GLY A 154 -6.09 -10.58 -10.73
N HIS A 155 -6.96 -9.79 -11.36
CA HIS A 155 -7.45 -9.98 -12.74
C HIS A 155 -7.62 -8.64 -13.44
N GLY A 156 -7.15 -8.54 -14.69
CA GLY A 156 -7.46 -7.42 -15.55
C GLY A 156 -8.90 -7.51 -16.07
N VAL A 157 -9.59 -6.39 -16.22
CA VAL A 157 -10.88 -6.37 -16.95
C VAL A 157 -10.59 -6.50 -18.44
N GLN A 158 -10.61 -7.72 -18.97
CA GLN A 158 -10.15 -8.05 -20.33
C GLN A 158 -10.93 -7.36 -21.44
N SER A 159 -12.24 -7.11 -21.24
CA SER A 159 -13.10 -6.44 -22.21
C SER A 159 -12.97 -4.91 -22.09
N ALA A 160 -12.43 -4.26 -23.12
CA ALA A 160 -12.42 -2.78 -23.18
C ALA A 160 -13.82 -2.16 -23.09
N GLY A 161 -14.84 -2.83 -23.64
CA GLY A 161 -16.24 -2.39 -23.53
C GLY A 161 -16.77 -2.46 -22.10
N MET A 162 -16.45 -3.51 -21.36
CA MET A 162 -16.79 -3.63 -19.94
C MET A 162 -16.05 -2.59 -19.12
N MET A 163 -14.73 -2.43 -19.31
CA MET A 163 -13.95 -1.42 -18.58
C MET A 163 -14.47 -0.01 -18.83
N ARG A 164 -14.84 0.32 -20.07
CA ARG A 164 -15.52 1.59 -20.40
C ARG A 164 -16.82 1.75 -19.58
N THR A 165 -17.69 0.74 -19.57
CA THR A 165 -18.96 0.78 -18.83
C THR A 165 -18.73 0.96 -17.33
N VAL A 166 -17.73 0.26 -16.76
CA VAL A 166 -17.29 0.40 -15.36
C VAL A 166 -16.88 1.86 -15.09
N MET A 167 -15.99 2.41 -15.92
CA MET A 167 -15.49 3.78 -15.73
C MET A 167 -16.60 4.83 -15.83
N GLU A 168 -17.50 4.72 -16.82
CA GLU A 168 -18.66 5.60 -16.96
C GLU A 168 -19.58 5.54 -15.74
N TYR A 169 -19.71 4.38 -15.09
CA TYR A 169 -20.54 4.22 -13.91
C TYR A 169 -19.86 4.70 -12.63
N VAL A 170 -18.59 4.32 -12.40
CA VAL A 170 -17.82 4.72 -11.21
C VAL A 170 -17.63 6.24 -11.16
N SER A 171 -17.46 6.90 -12.31
CA SER A 171 -17.27 8.36 -12.36
C SER A 171 -18.40 9.17 -11.73
N GLN A 172 -19.62 8.59 -11.60
CA GLN A 172 -20.77 9.24 -10.99
C GLN A 172 -20.64 9.39 -9.46
N PHE A 173 -19.72 8.64 -8.84
CA PHE A 173 -19.57 8.56 -7.37
C PHE A 173 -18.33 9.24 -6.84
N ASP A 174 -17.57 9.98 -7.65
CA ASP A 174 -16.25 10.55 -7.28
C ASP A 174 -15.33 9.49 -6.63
N ARG A 175 -15.26 8.33 -7.23
CA ARG A 175 -14.36 7.25 -6.84
C ARG A 175 -13.37 6.95 -7.96
N VAL A 176 -12.28 6.28 -7.60
CA VAL A 176 -11.23 5.88 -8.52
C VAL A 176 -11.41 4.42 -8.94
N VAL A 177 -11.15 4.13 -10.19
CA VAL A 177 -10.94 2.76 -10.69
C VAL A 177 -9.47 2.42 -10.52
N ALA A 178 -9.16 1.43 -9.69
CA ALA A 178 -7.82 0.90 -9.46
C ALA A 178 -7.64 -0.35 -10.32
N ALA A 179 -6.83 -0.23 -11.38
CA ALA A 179 -6.71 -1.26 -12.39
C ALA A 179 -5.48 -2.14 -12.17
N HIS A 180 -5.71 -3.43 -11.94
CA HIS A 180 -4.67 -4.46 -12.14
C HIS A 180 -4.51 -4.66 -13.64
N CYS A 181 -3.40 -4.21 -14.19
CA CYS A 181 -3.20 -4.19 -15.63
C CYS A 181 -2.50 -5.45 -16.11
N GLU A 182 -3.28 -6.37 -16.67
CA GLU A 182 -2.80 -7.63 -17.21
C GLU A 182 -3.67 -8.10 -18.38
N ILE A 183 -3.09 -8.20 -19.59
CA ILE A 183 -3.75 -8.93 -20.68
C ILE A 183 -3.49 -10.43 -20.49
N GLU A 184 -4.44 -11.13 -19.88
CA GLU A 184 -4.31 -12.55 -19.51
C GLU A 184 -3.98 -13.48 -20.68
N SER A 185 -4.42 -13.16 -21.89
CA SER A 185 -4.08 -13.95 -23.09
C SER A 185 -2.60 -13.84 -23.49
N ILE A 186 -1.88 -12.82 -23.04
CA ILE A 186 -0.45 -12.64 -23.24
C ILE A 186 0.36 -13.29 -22.11
N SER A 187 -0.13 -13.16 -20.87
CA SER A 187 0.56 -13.66 -19.68
C SER A 187 0.30 -15.14 -19.38
N ALA A 188 -0.67 -15.75 -20.07
CA ALA A 188 -1.15 -17.10 -19.79
C ALA A 188 -0.03 -18.15 -19.60
N GLY A 189 -0.01 -18.78 -18.42
CA GLY A 189 0.99 -19.79 -18.05
C GLY A 189 2.35 -19.22 -17.63
N GLY A 190 2.54 -17.89 -17.66
CA GLY A 190 3.75 -17.24 -17.18
C GLY A 190 3.90 -17.35 -15.67
N VAL A 191 5.11 -17.62 -15.20
CA VAL A 191 5.42 -17.77 -13.76
C VAL A 191 6.61 -16.91 -13.30
N VAL A 192 7.26 -16.25 -14.25
CA VAL A 192 8.42 -15.37 -14.05
C VAL A 192 8.49 -14.40 -15.22
N ASN A 193 9.16 -13.26 -15.07
CA ASN A 193 9.34 -12.33 -16.19
C ASN A 193 9.89 -13.03 -17.45
N GLU A 194 9.30 -12.75 -18.63
CA GLU A 194 9.84 -13.22 -19.89
C GLU A 194 11.14 -12.47 -20.19
N GLY A 195 12.26 -13.18 -20.11
CA GLY A 195 13.56 -12.57 -20.28
C GLY A 195 14.70 -13.54 -19.98
N ARG A 196 15.76 -13.00 -19.38
CA ARG A 196 16.95 -13.80 -19.04
C ARG A 196 16.66 -14.85 -17.97
N ALA A 197 15.85 -14.50 -16.95
CA ALA A 197 15.54 -15.44 -15.86
C ALA A 197 14.70 -16.61 -16.36
N SER A 198 13.63 -16.37 -17.13
CA SER A 198 12.80 -17.44 -17.70
C SER A 198 13.59 -18.40 -18.55
N THR A 199 14.48 -17.87 -19.41
CA THR A 199 15.36 -18.69 -20.26
C THR A 199 16.36 -19.49 -19.44
N ARG A 200 17.03 -18.85 -18.47
CA ARG A 200 18.04 -19.49 -17.60
C ARG A 200 17.47 -20.60 -16.74
N LEU A 201 16.27 -20.38 -16.20
CA LEU A 201 15.62 -21.28 -15.24
C LEU A 201 14.70 -22.31 -15.93
N GLY A 202 14.47 -22.18 -17.25
CA GLY A 202 13.59 -23.06 -18.01
C GLY A 202 12.11 -22.90 -17.64
N MET A 203 11.71 -21.70 -17.22
CA MET A 203 10.34 -21.39 -16.77
C MET A 203 9.55 -20.68 -17.86
N PHE A 204 8.21 -20.80 -17.83
CA PHE A 204 7.33 -20.03 -18.69
C PHE A 204 7.42 -18.54 -18.38
N GLY A 205 7.73 -17.74 -19.41
CA GLY A 205 7.86 -16.31 -19.30
C GLY A 205 6.51 -15.60 -19.26
N TRP A 206 6.46 -14.50 -18.53
CA TRP A 206 5.34 -13.57 -18.44
C TRP A 206 5.76 -12.24 -19.08
N PRO A 207 5.32 -11.95 -20.32
CA PRO A 207 5.74 -10.76 -21.02
C PRO A 207 5.29 -9.47 -20.34
N ALA A 208 6.19 -8.49 -20.19
CA ALA A 208 5.88 -7.15 -19.72
C ALA A 208 4.83 -6.44 -20.60
N LEU A 209 4.80 -6.77 -21.87
CA LEU A 209 3.89 -6.19 -22.87
C LEU A 209 2.41 -6.29 -22.47
N GLY A 210 2.00 -7.36 -21.75
CA GLY A 210 0.62 -7.53 -21.31
C GLY A 210 0.16 -6.42 -20.36
N GLU A 211 1.01 -6.04 -19.40
CA GLU A 211 0.79 -4.91 -18.50
C GLU A 211 0.78 -3.58 -19.28
N GLU A 212 1.77 -3.33 -20.10
CA GLU A 212 1.94 -2.08 -20.85
C GLU A 212 0.79 -1.78 -21.81
N LEU A 213 0.26 -2.79 -22.48
CA LEU A 213 -0.88 -2.65 -23.38
C LEU A 213 -2.17 -2.35 -22.62
N GLU A 214 -2.41 -3.00 -21.47
CA GLU A 214 -3.59 -2.71 -20.67
C GLU A 214 -3.51 -1.32 -20.04
N ILE A 215 -2.36 -0.90 -19.52
CA ILE A 215 -2.14 0.49 -19.07
C ILE A 215 -2.49 1.49 -20.19
N SER A 216 -2.00 1.26 -21.41
CA SER A 216 -2.29 2.14 -22.54
C SER A 216 -3.78 2.19 -22.88
N ARG A 217 -4.44 1.03 -22.92
CA ARG A 217 -5.89 0.92 -23.15
C ARG A 217 -6.68 1.69 -22.10
N ASP A 218 -6.35 1.52 -20.83
CA ASP A 218 -7.11 2.12 -19.73
C ASP A 218 -6.88 3.63 -19.63
N ILE A 219 -5.69 4.12 -19.99
CA ILE A 219 -5.45 5.56 -20.16
C ILE A 219 -6.32 6.13 -21.28
N ASP A 220 -6.47 5.44 -22.41
CA ASP A 220 -7.37 5.89 -23.50
C ASP A 220 -8.84 5.88 -23.06
N LEU A 221 -9.27 4.91 -22.26
CA LEU A 221 -10.61 4.89 -21.68
C LEU A 221 -10.80 5.99 -20.62
N CYS A 222 -9.78 6.27 -19.80
CA CYS A 222 -9.78 7.42 -18.88
C CYS A 222 -9.95 8.73 -19.66
N ARG A 223 -9.22 8.91 -20.77
CA ARG A 223 -9.37 10.09 -21.66
C ARG A 223 -10.77 10.22 -22.22
N LEU A 224 -11.42 9.10 -22.60
CA LEU A 224 -12.78 9.08 -23.16
C LEU A 224 -13.86 9.38 -22.11
N THR A 225 -13.72 8.82 -20.91
CA THR A 225 -14.76 8.83 -19.87
C THR A 225 -14.59 9.96 -18.85
N GLY A 226 -13.36 10.46 -18.67
CA GLY A 226 -13.01 11.38 -17.58
C GLY A 226 -12.94 10.72 -16.20
N CYS A 227 -13.13 9.41 -16.10
CA CYS A 227 -13.07 8.67 -14.82
C CYS A 227 -11.65 8.69 -14.26
N PRO A 228 -11.44 9.01 -12.97
CA PRO A 228 -10.16 8.85 -12.33
C PRO A 228 -9.66 7.39 -12.42
N LEU A 229 -8.44 7.22 -12.90
CA LEU A 229 -7.78 5.93 -13.07
C LEU A 229 -6.54 5.85 -12.18
N HIS A 230 -6.39 4.74 -11.47
CA HIS A 230 -5.19 4.42 -10.71
C HIS A 230 -4.61 3.10 -11.22
N ILE A 231 -3.34 3.12 -11.63
CA ILE A 231 -2.62 1.94 -12.09
C ILE A 231 -2.01 1.26 -10.87
N CYS A 232 -2.48 0.05 -10.57
CA CYS A 232 -1.99 -0.77 -9.45
C CYS A 232 -0.57 -1.28 -9.72
N HIS A 233 0.23 -1.43 -8.67
CA HIS A 233 1.54 -2.11 -8.58
C HIS A 233 2.33 -2.14 -9.90
N ILE A 234 2.53 -0.96 -10.52
CA ILE A 234 3.25 -0.85 -11.79
C ILE A 234 4.64 -1.50 -11.69
N SER A 235 4.99 -2.36 -12.68
CA SER A 235 6.22 -3.14 -12.64
C SER A 235 7.23 -2.77 -13.73
N THR A 236 6.84 -1.98 -14.74
CA THR A 236 7.68 -1.69 -15.90
C THR A 236 8.03 -0.21 -16.02
N GLY A 237 9.25 0.07 -16.49
CA GLY A 237 9.68 1.45 -16.80
C GLY A 237 8.83 2.08 -17.92
N ARG A 238 8.41 1.28 -18.92
CA ARG A 238 7.54 1.74 -19.99
C ARG A 238 6.14 2.10 -19.49
N GLY A 239 5.58 1.33 -18.56
CA GLY A 239 4.32 1.65 -17.90
C GLY A 239 4.39 3.02 -17.20
N ALA A 240 5.50 3.29 -16.48
CA ALA A 240 5.73 4.59 -15.85
C ALA A 240 5.80 5.73 -16.90
N GLU A 241 6.39 5.51 -18.07
CA GLU A 241 6.40 6.49 -19.16
C GLU A 241 4.99 6.78 -19.70
N LEU A 242 4.13 5.77 -19.84
CA LEU A 242 2.73 5.94 -20.24
C LEU A 242 1.97 6.79 -19.22
N VAL A 243 2.13 6.51 -17.93
CA VAL A 243 1.54 7.32 -16.84
C VAL A 243 2.07 8.76 -16.88
N ARG A 244 3.39 8.96 -17.08
CA ARG A 244 4.00 10.28 -17.20
C ARG A 244 3.40 11.08 -18.37
N ALA A 245 3.20 10.45 -19.51
CA ALA A 245 2.58 11.06 -20.68
C ALA A 245 1.13 11.47 -20.39
N ALA A 246 0.34 10.57 -19.81
CA ALA A 246 -1.05 10.84 -19.43
C ALA A 246 -1.18 12.03 -18.45
N LYS A 247 -0.30 12.10 -17.43
CA LYS A 247 -0.26 13.22 -16.50
C LYS A 247 0.11 14.55 -17.16
N LYS A 248 1.02 14.54 -18.14
CA LYS A 248 1.36 15.75 -18.93
C LYS A 248 0.19 16.25 -19.77
N GLU A 249 -0.69 15.36 -20.21
CA GLU A 249 -1.93 15.71 -20.91
C GLU A 249 -3.02 16.26 -19.95
N GLY A 250 -2.79 16.18 -18.63
CA GLY A 250 -3.75 16.60 -17.60
C GLY A 250 -4.85 15.57 -17.32
N LEU A 251 -4.66 14.31 -17.70
CA LEU A 251 -5.60 13.23 -17.39
C LEU A 251 -5.57 12.89 -15.89
N PRO A 252 -6.71 12.50 -15.30
CA PRO A 252 -6.80 12.10 -13.91
C PRO A 252 -6.26 10.67 -13.70
N VAL A 253 -4.98 10.46 -14.04
CA VAL A 253 -4.27 9.19 -13.91
C VAL A 253 -3.27 9.28 -12.77
N THR A 254 -3.27 8.27 -11.92
CA THR A 254 -2.29 8.06 -10.83
C THR A 254 -1.75 6.64 -10.90
N ALA A 255 -0.64 6.38 -10.22
CA ALA A 255 -0.04 5.04 -10.17
C ALA A 255 0.61 4.76 -8.82
N GLU A 256 0.72 3.51 -8.49
CA GLU A 256 1.43 2.99 -7.32
C GLU A 256 2.50 1.98 -7.70
N VAL A 257 3.48 1.80 -6.81
CA VAL A 257 4.54 0.80 -6.97
C VAL A 257 4.85 0.12 -5.63
N CYS A 258 5.19 -1.16 -5.69
CA CYS A 258 5.59 -1.92 -4.51
C CYS A 258 7.10 -1.89 -4.28
N PRO A 259 7.59 -1.93 -3.02
CA PRO A 259 9.01 -2.01 -2.72
C PRO A 259 9.73 -3.18 -3.38
N HIS A 260 9.07 -4.33 -3.56
CA HIS A 260 9.67 -5.46 -4.25
C HIS A 260 9.96 -5.18 -5.74
N HIS A 261 9.12 -4.38 -6.44
CA HIS A 261 9.39 -3.93 -7.80
C HIS A 261 10.44 -2.80 -7.87
N LEU A 262 10.67 -2.07 -6.77
CA LEU A 262 11.69 -1.04 -6.70
C LEU A 262 13.10 -1.59 -6.42
N PHE A 263 13.21 -2.67 -5.65
CA PHE A 263 14.49 -3.10 -5.07
C PHE A 263 14.89 -4.52 -5.42
N LEU A 264 14.04 -5.28 -6.11
CA LEU A 264 14.32 -6.62 -6.61
C LEU A 264 14.13 -6.66 -8.13
N SER A 265 14.74 -7.66 -8.74
CA SER A 265 14.66 -7.89 -10.18
C SER A 265 14.58 -9.40 -10.49
N GLU A 266 14.38 -9.76 -11.76
CA GLU A 266 14.41 -11.14 -12.21
C GLU A 266 15.76 -11.85 -11.93
N ASP A 267 16.85 -11.07 -11.76
CA ASP A 267 18.17 -11.61 -11.48
C ASP A 267 18.30 -12.13 -10.03
N ASP A 268 17.43 -11.68 -9.12
CA ASP A 268 17.38 -12.17 -7.73
C ASP A 268 16.77 -13.57 -7.61
N ILE A 269 16.04 -14.01 -8.66
CA ILE A 269 15.51 -15.37 -8.76
C ILE A 269 16.63 -16.30 -9.19
N THR A 270 17.22 -17.01 -8.24
CA THR A 270 18.34 -17.92 -8.47
C THR A 270 17.87 -19.37 -8.67
N ASP A 271 18.80 -20.29 -8.82
CA ASP A 271 18.58 -21.74 -8.87
C ASP A 271 18.11 -22.35 -7.55
N THR A 272 17.96 -21.54 -6.50
CA THR A 272 17.31 -21.94 -5.26
C THR A 272 15.78 -21.95 -5.33
N TYR A 273 15.23 -21.33 -6.37
CA TYR A 273 13.77 -21.23 -6.61
C TYR A 273 12.99 -20.71 -5.39
N ASN A 274 13.51 -19.63 -4.74
CA ASN A 274 12.83 -19.05 -3.59
C ASN A 274 11.46 -18.49 -3.98
N THR A 275 10.42 -19.22 -3.66
CA THR A 275 9.03 -18.91 -4.02
C THR A 275 8.51 -17.60 -3.43
N ASN A 276 9.16 -17.05 -2.39
CA ASN A 276 8.86 -15.72 -1.88
C ASN A 276 9.19 -14.59 -2.87
N LEU A 277 9.91 -14.91 -3.96
CA LEU A 277 10.18 -13.99 -5.08
C LEU A 277 9.18 -14.14 -6.24
N LYS A 278 8.17 -15.00 -6.12
CA LYS A 278 7.11 -15.16 -7.12
C LYS A 278 6.00 -14.13 -6.86
N MET A 279 5.93 -13.11 -7.71
CA MET A 279 5.03 -11.95 -7.63
C MET A 279 4.09 -11.88 -8.85
N ASN A 280 2.98 -11.19 -8.71
CA ASN A 280 2.10 -10.73 -9.80
C ASN A 280 1.84 -9.22 -9.66
N PRO A 281 2.33 -8.38 -10.59
CA PRO A 281 3.22 -8.68 -11.73
C PRO A 281 4.58 -9.27 -11.29
N PRO A 282 5.25 -10.04 -12.16
CA PRO A 282 6.55 -10.61 -11.81
C PRO A 282 7.63 -9.54 -11.63
N LEU A 283 8.67 -9.88 -10.86
CA LEU A 283 9.88 -9.06 -10.76
C LEU A 283 10.48 -8.90 -12.17
N ARG A 284 10.61 -7.65 -12.63
CA ARG A 284 11.09 -7.30 -13.97
C ARG A 284 12.61 -7.14 -13.99
N THR A 285 13.13 -6.47 -14.97
CA THR A 285 14.57 -6.23 -15.11
C THR A 285 15.10 -5.23 -14.08
N ALA A 286 16.41 -5.22 -13.87
CA ALA A 286 17.05 -4.20 -13.02
C ALA A 286 16.87 -2.78 -13.59
N GLU A 287 16.79 -2.66 -14.91
CA GLU A 287 16.54 -1.41 -15.62
C GLU A 287 15.13 -0.90 -15.32
N ASP A 288 14.11 -1.77 -15.28
CA ASP A 288 12.75 -1.41 -14.87
C ASP A 288 12.71 -0.93 -13.43
N ALA A 289 13.36 -1.63 -12.51
CA ALA A 289 13.44 -1.24 -11.11
C ALA A 289 14.07 0.16 -10.94
N LEU A 290 15.16 0.46 -11.67
CA LEU A 290 15.78 1.79 -11.66
C LEU A 290 14.87 2.87 -12.26
N ALA A 291 14.16 2.56 -13.35
CA ALA A 291 13.18 3.48 -13.95
C ALA A 291 12.02 3.79 -12.99
N LEU A 292 11.54 2.80 -12.26
CA LEU A 292 10.49 2.98 -11.25
C LEU A 292 10.98 3.81 -10.06
N GLN A 293 12.22 3.60 -9.57
CA GLN A 293 12.83 4.45 -8.55
C GLN A 293 12.87 5.93 -8.99
N ALA A 294 13.26 6.19 -10.25
CA ALA A 294 13.26 7.52 -10.82
C ALA A 294 11.84 8.11 -10.92
N ALA A 295 10.86 7.29 -11.30
CA ALA A 295 9.46 7.68 -11.41
C ALA A 295 8.80 8.01 -10.05
N VAL A 296 9.23 7.36 -8.97
CA VAL A 296 8.86 7.74 -7.59
C VAL A 296 9.50 9.08 -7.22
N ALA A 297 10.78 9.26 -7.53
CA ALA A 297 11.52 10.47 -7.17
C ALA A 297 10.99 11.72 -7.88
N ASP A 298 10.56 11.62 -9.13
CA ASP A 298 10.02 12.74 -9.92
C ASP A 298 8.50 12.93 -9.76
N GLY A 299 7.80 12.05 -9.01
CA GLY A 299 6.36 12.12 -8.76
C GLY A 299 5.49 11.60 -9.90
N THR A 300 6.04 10.90 -10.88
CA THR A 300 5.27 10.17 -11.90
C THR A 300 4.46 9.05 -11.27
N VAL A 301 5.08 8.27 -10.38
CA VAL A 301 4.40 7.32 -9.50
C VAL A 301 4.00 8.07 -8.22
N ASP A 302 2.73 8.01 -7.87
CA ASP A 302 2.13 8.79 -6.78
C ASP A 302 2.32 8.13 -5.42
N CYS A 303 2.18 6.82 -5.34
CA CYS A 303 2.10 6.08 -4.09
C CYS A 303 3.09 4.93 -4.02
N ILE A 304 3.57 4.70 -2.80
CA ILE A 304 4.22 3.45 -2.40
C ILE A 304 3.17 2.63 -1.65
N VAL A 305 2.93 1.43 -2.13
CA VAL A 305 2.03 0.45 -1.54
C VAL A 305 2.75 -0.86 -1.32
N THR A 306 2.15 -1.81 -0.62
CA THR A 306 2.86 -3.05 -0.33
C THR A 306 2.45 -4.22 -1.20
N ASP A 307 1.21 -4.22 -1.70
CA ASP A 307 0.58 -5.43 -2.21
C ASP A 307 0.79 -6.58 -1.20
N HIS A 308 0.48 -6.28 0.07
CA HIS A 308 0.60 -7.26 1.14
C HIS A 308 -0.29 -8.47 0.84
N ALA A 309 0.33 -9.54 0.33
CA ALA A 309 -0.32 -10.74 -0.16
C ALA A 309 0.10 -11.97 0.65
N PRO A 310 -0.48 -12.17 1.83
CA PRO A 310 -0.17 -13.27 2.73
C PRO A 310 -0.61 -14.63 2.15
N HIS A 311 0.28 -15.60 2.32
CA HIS A 311 0.08 -16.99 1.94
C HIS A 311 0.54 -17.93 3.04
N ALA A 312 -0.19 -19.05 3.23
CA ALA A 312 0.19 -20.07 4.19
C ALA A 312 1.49 -20.76 3.76
N THR A 313 2.23 -21.31 4.74
CA THR A 313 3.52 -21.94 4.50
C THR A 313 3.47 -22.99 3.39
N HIS A 314 2.45 -23.86 3.40
CA HIS A 314 2.31 -24.92 2.40
C HIS A 314 2.01 -24.42 0.97
N GLU A 315 1.57 -23.16 0.82
CA GLU A 315 1.32 -22.52 -0.48
C GLU A 315 2.58 -21.88 -1.06
N LYS A 316 3.60 -21.69 -0.25
CA LYS A 316 4.90 -21.15 -0.64
C LYS A 316 6.04 -22.16 -0.55
N ASP A 317 5.96 -23.14 0.36
CA ASP A 317 6.93 -24.22 0.50
C ASP A 317 6.55 -25.40 -0.43
N CYS A 318 6.61 -25.13 -1.73
CA CYS A 318 6.31 -26.08 -2.80
C CYS A 318 7.08 -25.68 -4.07
N GLU A 319 6.93 -26.45 -5.15
CA GLU A 319 7.56 -26.16 -6.44
C GLU A 319 7.13 -24.78 -6.96
N TRP A 320 8.05 -24.09 -7.65
CA TRP A 320 7.82 -22.73 -8.15
C TRP A 320 6.54 -22.61 -8.99
N GLU A 321 6.30 -23.56 -9.91
CA GLU A 321 5.18 -23.53 -10.85
C GLU A 321 3.83 -23.49 -10.16
N ILE A 322 3.67 -24.22 -9.05
CA ILE A 322 2.42 -24.34 -8.32
C ILE A 322 2.31 -23.41 -7.12
N SER A 323 3.41 -22.76 -6.71
CA SER A 323 3.38 -21.81 -5.60
C SER A 323 2.50 -20.58 -5.94
N TYR A 324 1.85 -20.03 -4.95
CA TYR A 324 1.04 -18.82 -5.11
C TYR A 324 1.90 -17.57 -5.33
N PHE A 325 1.39 -16.62 -6.11
CA PHE A 325 2.01 -15.31 -6.33
C PHE A 325 1.80 -14.38 -5.13
N GLY A 326 2.81 -13.58 -4.82
CA GLY A 326 2.75 -12.53 -3.80
C GLY A 326 3.62 -12.78 -2.58
N CYS A 327 3.89 -11.69 -1.87
CA CYS A 327 4.60 -11.66 -0.60
C CYS A 327 3.95 -10.68 0.38
N ILE A 328 4.28 -10.79 1.67
CA ILE A 328 3.91 -9.79 2.67
C ILE A 328 4.85 -8.57 2.58
N GLY A 329 4.30 -7.36 2.78
CA GLY A 329 5.06 -6.12 2.58
C GLY A 329 4.86 -5.03 3.62
N LEU A 330 3.75 -5.03 4.39
CA LEU A 330 3.39 -3.94 5.33
C LEU A 330 4.53 -3.56 6.26
N GLU A 331 5.17 -4.54 6.89
CA GLU A 331 6.17 -4.33 7.95
C GLU A 331 7.58 -4.02 7.39
N THR A 332 7.79 -4.24 6.09
CA THR A 332 9.10 -4.00 5.44
C THR A 332 9.10 -2.77 4.55
N SER A 333 7.95 -2.21 4.19
CA SER A 333 7.82 -1.10 3.24
C SER A 333 8.57 0.15 3.73
N LEU A 334 8.26 0.66 4.91
CA LEU A 334 8.94 1.84 5.48
C LEU A 334 10.45 1.62 5.62
N PRO A 335 10.95 0.53 6.23
CA PRO A 335 12.38 0.25 6.31
C PRO A 335 13.08 0.17 4.96
N LEU A 336 12.46 -0.45 3.95
CA LEU A 336 13.00 -0.52 2.59
C LEU A 336 13.14 0.85 1.95
N MET A 337 12.12 1.69 2.07
CA MET A 337 12.13 3.05 1.53
C MET A 337 13.16 3.94 2.23
N ILE A 338 13.27 3.87 3.55
CA ILE A 338 14.29 4.60 4.31
C ILE A 338 15.68 4.15 3.86
N THR A 339 15.94 2.85 3.84
CA THR A 339 17.25 2.28 3.52
C THR A 339 17.68 2.63 2.09
N ASN A 340 16.81 2.39 1.11
CA ASN A 340 17.22 2.39 -0.29
C ASN A 340 16.92 3.70 -1.04
N MET A 341 16.00 4.53 -0.55
CA MET A 341 15.65 5.79 -1.19
C MET A 341 16.06 7.01 -0.37
N VAL A 342 15.74 7.04 0.92
CA VAL A 342 16.01 8.25 1.73
C VAL A 342 17.49 8.33 2.10
N ARG A 343 18.07 7.29 2.67
CA ARG A 343 19.50 7.27 3.08
C ARG A 343 20.47 7.36 1.90
N THR A 344 20.00 7.00 0.71
CA THR A 344 20.78 7.15 -0.54
C THR A 344 20.53 8.49 -1.25
N ASN A 345 19.75 9.40 -0.64
CA ASN A 345 19.38 10.72 -1.18
C ASN A 345 18.62 10.69 -2.52
N LYS A 346 17.97 9.57 -2.87
CA LYS A 346 17.10 9.47 -4.04
C LYS A 346 15.72 10.08 -3.77
N LEU A 347 15.29 10.09 -2.51
CA LEU A 347 13.99 10.64 -2.07
C LEU A 347 14.18 11.41 -0.75
N SER A 348 13.52 12.56 -0.62
CA SER A 348 13.47 13.29 0.65
C SER A 348 12.42 12.70 1.60
N TYR A 349 12.49 13.02 2.91
CA TYR A 349 11.41 12.69 3.85
C TYR A 349 10.06 13.28 3.40
N THR A 350 10.06 14.50 2.88
CA THR A 350 8.86 15.14 2.31
C THR A 350 8.28 14.32 1.15
N GLY A 351 9.14 13.80 0.27
CA GLY A 351 8.74 12.90 -0.82
C GLY A 351 8.18 11.58 -0.32
N LEU A 352 8.85 10.97 0.67
CA LEU A 352 8.41 9.73 1.30
C LEU A 352 7.01 9.88 1.94
N VAL A 353 6.82 10.90 2.77
CA VAL A 353 5.53 11.18 3.43
C VAL A 353 4.45 11.50 2.40
N ARG A 354 4.80 12.20 1.32
CA ARG A 354 3.85 12.43 0.22
C ARG A 354 3.39 11.13 -0.41
N ALA A 355 4.31 10.20 -0.71
CA ALA A 355 4.00 8.95 -1.39
C ALA A 355 3.33 7.90 -0.49
N MET A 356 3.59 7.91 0.82
CA MET A 356 3.07 6.89 1.75
C MET A 356 1.94 7.38 2.66
N ALA A 357 1.62 8.69 2.69
CA ALA A 357 0.56 9.21 3.55
C ALA A 357 -0.39 10.15 2.79
N VAL A 358 0.13 11.19 2.13
CA VAL A 358 -0.70 12.27 1.58
C VAL A 358 -1.39 11.85 0.29
N ASN A 359 -0.64 11.29 -0.67
CA ASN A 359 -1.19 10.92 -1.98
C ASN A 359 -2.20 9.78 -1.90
N PRO A 360 -1.93 8.64 -1.21
CA PRO A 360 -2.92 7.56 -1.11
C PRO A 360 -4.21 8.04 -0.43
N ARG A 361 -4.11 8.84 0.64
CA ARG A 361 -5.27 9.44 1.31
C ARG A 361 -6.10 10.32 0.35
N ARG A 362 -5.44 11.15 -0.46
CA ARG A 362 -6.08 12.00 -1.46
C ARG A 362 -6.74 11.18 -2.59
N ILE A 363 -6.09 10.14 -3.08
CA ILE A 363 -6.61 9.28 -4.16
C ILE A 363 -7.86 8.53 -3.69
N LEU A 364 -7.83 8.00 -2.48
CA LEU A 364 -8.97 7.31 -1.86
C LEU A 364 -10.09 8.25 -1.36
N ARG A 365 -9.95 9.58 -1.55
CA ARG A 365 -10.92 10.57 -1.06
C ARG A 365 -11.14 10.55 0.46
N LEU A 366 -10.11 10.18 1.22
CA LEU A 366 -10.16 10.20 2.69
C LEU A 366 -9.95 11.62 3.21
N GLU A 367 -10.49 11.89 4.41
CA GLU A 367 -10.29 13.16 5.08
C GLU A 367 -8.78 13.44 5.29
N PRO A 368 -8.32 14.67 5.01
CA PRO A 368 -6.91 14.99 5.16
C PRO A 368 -6.49 14.98 6.64
N VAL A 369 -5.37 14.33 6.92
CA VAL A 369 -4.67 14.39 8.20
C VAL A 369 -3.51 15.36 8.05
N LYS A 370 -3.45 16.38 8.93
CA LYS A 370 -2.36 17.38 8.96
C LYS A 370 -1.82 17.50 10.37
N ILE A 371 -0.51 17.72 10.51
CA ILE A 371 0.08 17.93 11.84
C ILE A 371 -0.12 19.39 12.26
N ALA A 372 -1.36 19.71 12.60
CA ALA A 372 -1.80 21.03 13.07
C ALA A 372 -2.93 20.88 14.10
N ALA A 373 -3.08 21.85 14.98
CA ALA A 373 -4.14 21.86 15.99
C ALA A 373 -5.54 21.71 15.36
N GLY A 374 -6.37 20.86 15.96
CA GLY A 374 -7.74 20.56 15.54
C GLY A 374 -7.88 19.44 14.52
N TYR A 375 -6.80 18.96 13.91
CA TYR A 375 -6.84 17.78 13.03
C TYR A 375 -6.83 16.48 13.83
N LYS A 376 -7.34 15.41 13.23
CA LYS A 376 -7.26 14.06 13.80
C LYS A 376 -5.83 13.65 14.07
N ALA A 377 -5.61 12.95 15.15
CA ALA A 377 -4.30 12.42 15.54
C ALA A 377 -4.12 10.99 15.03
N ASP A 378 -4.10 10.85 13.71
CA ASP A 378 -3.64 9.66 12.98
C ASP A 378 -2.20 9.93 12.56
N LEU A 379 -1.23 9.44 13.34
CA LEU A 379 0.17 9.84 13.21
C LEU A 379 1.10 8.64 13.28
N THR A 380 2.21 8.73 12.57
CA THR A 380 3.30 7.76 12.62
C THR A 380 4.59 8.42 13.06
N LEU A 381 5.16 7.92 14.16
CA LEU A 381 6.51 8.26 14.62
C LEU A 381 7.45 7.12 14.30
N PHE A 382 8.53 7.40 13.58
CA PHE A 382 9.52 6.39 13.22
C PHE A 382 10.96 6.85 13.48
N ASP A 383 11.83 5.91 13.81
CA ASP A 383 13.26 6.14 14.00
C ASP A 383 14.01 5.78 12.70
N PRO A 384 14.51 6.77 11.93
CA PRO A 384 15.17 6.52 10.66
C PRO A 384 16.57 5.92 10.78
N GLU A 385 17.16 5.96 11.97
CA GLU A 385 18.51 5.43 12.23
C GLU A 385 18.49 4.05 12.89
N LYS A 386 17.33 3.61 13.36
CA LYS A 386 17.20 2.30 13.98
C LYS A 386 17.32 1.21 12.94
N LYS A 387 18.21 0.26 13.21
CA LYS A 387 18.50 -0.89 12.37
C LYS A 387 17.68 -2.09 12.80
N VAL A 388 17.17 -2.83 11.83
CA VAL A 388 16.39 -4.05 12.05
C VAL A 388 16.86 -5.16 11.13
N GLN A 389 16.89 -6.40 11.66
CA GLN A 389 17.12 -7.62 10.91
C GLN A 389 15.76 -8.24 10.59
N ILE A 390 15.45 -8.44 9.31
CA ILE A 390 14.19 -9.07 8.90
C ILE A 390 14.29 -10.57 9.07
N THR A 391 13.60 -11.10 10.06
CA THR A 391 13.47 -12.54 10.34
C THR A 391 12.01 -12.94 10.34
N PRO A 392 11.67 -14.25 10.31
CA PRO A 392 10.26 -14.66 10.43
C PRO A 392 9.58 -14.18 11.73
N GLU A 393 10.34 -14.02 12.82
CA GLU A 393 9.85 -13.54 14.12
C GLU A 393 9.59 -12.03 14.17
N TYR A 394 10.15 -11.29 13.21
CA TYR A 394 9.91 -9.84 13.09
C TYR A 394 8.44 -9.52 12.76
N PHE A 395 7.75 -10.42 12.06
CA PHE A 395 6.43 -10.14 11.53
C PHE A 395 5.30 -10.38 12.53
N GLU A 396 4.41 -9.42 12.67
CA GLU A 396 3.11 -9.55 13.33
C GLU A 396 2.06 -10.22 12.42
N SER A 397 2.21 -10.09 11.08
CA SER A 397 1.40 -10.82 10.10
C SER A 397 1.37 -12.31 10.42
N LYS A 398 0.21 -12.94 10.23
CA LYS A 398 0.04 -14.38 10.39
C LYS A 398 0.93 -15.18 9.44
N SER A 399 1.04 -14.72 8.21
CA SER A 399 1.93 -15.29 7.19
C SER A 399 3.35 -14.73 7.28
N LYS A 400 4.33 -15.50 6.79
CA LYS A 400 5.77 -15.15 6.85
C LYS A 400 6.45 -15.16 5.48
N ASN A 401 5.68 -15.12 4.39
CA ASN A 401 6.16 -15.18 3.02
C ASN A 401 6.72 -13.83 2.54
N SER A 402 7.79 -13.35 3.16
CA SER A 402 8.46 -12.11 2.75
C SER A 402 9.63 -12.38 1.80
N ALA A 403 9.74 -11.55 0.75
CA ALA A 403 10.88 -11.53 -0.17
C ALA A 403 12.17 -11.00 0.47
N PHE A 404 12.08 -10.38 1.64
CA PHE A 404 13.17 -9.65 2.29
C PHE A 404 13.70 -10.34 3.57
N ILE A 405 13.35 -11.60 3.81
CA ILE A 405 13.92 -12.36 4.93
C ILE A 405 15.44 -12.39 4.80
N GLY A 406 16.14 -12.07 5.88
CA GLY A 406 17.60 -11.98 5.94
C GLY A 406 18.16 -10.57 5.65
N ALA A 407 17.33 -9.64 5.18
CA ALA A 407 17.75 -8.27 4.94
C ALA A 407 17.99 -7.51 6.26
N GLU A 408 18.99 -6.61 6.24
CA GLU A 408 19.27 -5.66 7.29
C GLU A 408 18.89 -4.27 6.81
N LEU A 409 17.89 -3.65 7.46
CA LEU A 409 17.26 -2.43 7.04
C LEU A 409 17.30 -1.36 8.12
N TYR A 410 17.09 -0.10 7.74
CA TYR A 410 16.98 1.04 8.63
C TYR A 410 15.60 1.67 8.53
N GLY A 411 15.11 2.27 9.59
CA GLY A 411 13.86 2.98 9.65
C GLY A 411 12.72 2.11 10.17
N VAL A 412 12.35 2.29 11.42
CA VAL A 412 11.34 1.46 12.10
C VAL A 412 10.29 2.36 12.71
N ALA A 413 9.01 2.07 12.51
CA ALA A 413 7.93 2.73 13.23
C ALA A 413 8.06 2.41 14.72
N THR A 414 8.08 3.43 15.56
CA THR A 414 8.21 3.24 17.00
C THR A 414 6.91 3.47 17.73
N ASP A 415 6.09 4.40 17.22
CA ASP A 415 4.80 4.73 17.81
C ASP A 415 3.80 5.10 16.70
N VAL A 416 2.58 4.61 16.84
CA VAL A 416 1.49 4.91 15.91
C VAL A 416 0.27 5.34 16.72
N PHE A 417 -0.36 6.40 16.26
CA PHE A 417 -1.60 6.92 16.84
C PHE A 417 -2.72 6.81 15.83
N VAL A 418 -3.86 6.28 16.24
CA VAL A 418 -5.08 6.18 15.45
C VAL A 418 -6.24 6.73 16.28
N ASP A 419 -6.94 7.74 15.76
CA ASP A 419 -7.95 8.50 16.52
C ASP A 419 -7.41 8.92 17.92
N GLY A 420 -6.13 9.34 17.98
CA GLY A 420 -5.44 9.76 19.19
C GLY A 420 -5.08 8.66 20.20
N LYS A 421 -5.40 7.41 19.93
CA LYS A 421 -4.98 6.26 20.74
C LYS A 421 -3.62 5.77 20.27
N ARG A 422 -2.70 5.51 21.17
CA ARG A 422 -1.39 4.96 20.87
C ARG A 422 -1.51 3.45 20.66
N VAL A 423 -1.62 3.02 19.42
CA VAL A 423 -1.83 1.60 19.01
C VAL A 423 -0.52 0.83 18.78
N LEU A 424 0.59 1.55 18.56
CA LEU A 424 1.96 1.04 18.65
C LEU A 424 2.69 1.87 19.70
N ALA A 425 3.32 1.22 20.66
CA ALA A 425 4.07 1.87 21.73
C ALA A 425 5.46 1.23 21.85
N ASN A 426 6.51 1.99 21.51
CA ASN A 426 7.89 1.48 21.50
C ASN A 426 8.01 0.16 20.71
N GLU A 427 7.45 0.11 19.50
CA GLU A 427 7.43 -1.05 18.58
C GLU A 427 6.57 -2.23 19.05
N VAL A 428 5.80 -2.11 20.10
CA VAL A 428 4.90 -3.14 20.57
C VAL A 428 3.46 -2.76 20.22
N VAL A 429 2.75 -3.64 19.53
CA VAL A 429 1.33 -3.44 19.21
C VAL A 429 0.50 -3.53 20.49
N VAL A 430 -0.30 -2.50 20.74
CA VAL A 430 -1.15 -2.38 21.94
C VAL A 430 -2.60 -2.63 21.55
N PRO A 431 -3.17 -3.81 21.84
CA PRO A 431 -4.57 -4.10 21.54
C PRO A 431 -5.52 -3.11 22.22
N GLY A 432 -6.41 -2.48 21.45
CA GLY A 432 -7.35 -1.46 21.96
C GLY A 432 -6.74 -0.08 22.18
N GLY A 433 -5.42 0.06 22.03
CA GLY A 433 -4.67 1.32 22.16
C GLY A 433 -4.58 1.87 23.61
N GLU A 434 -3.48 2.55 23.93
CA GLU A 434 -3.37 3.40 25.12
C GLU A 434 -4.18 4.69 24.89
N LYS A 435 -4.93 5.13 25.91
CA LYS A 435 -5.75 6.37 25.87
C LYS A 435 -5.08 7.51 26.61
#